data_f13e1092a6f40f76f0e7521e89659fff
#
_entry.id   f13e1092a6f40f76f0e7521e89659fff
#
_cell.length_a   1.000
_cell.length_b   1.000
_cell.length_c   1.000
_cell.angle_alpha   90.00
_cell.angle_beta   90.00
_cell.angle_gamma   90.00
#
_symmetry.space_group_name_H-M   'P 1'
#
loop_
_entity.id
_entity.type
_entity.pdbx_description
1 polymer ?
#
loop_
_entity_poly.entity_id
_entity_poly.type
_entity_poly.pdbx_seq_one_letter_code
_entity_poly.pdbx_strand_id
1 'polypeptide(L)'
;DMFIGDDFYHNGAFRLAPSFGYAALMERSKENYPFDFGNEDVYDFYLNLGPLSNANKKYFFGDLPTWNDFMNHSNYDEFWKEKEVTQYLKNIDVAALNVAGWWDAEDFYGPMKIYEKLEKNDQSGINSLVVGPWRHGGWARGKGDSLGAIGFGSNSSIYYRKNIQAPWFAHYLKGRNITTHPEAHVFVTGLNQWKSYNAWPPINETKSTKFYFISYGTISNTPTNSNAGEKFRTYISDPNNPVPYTKRPIKGFWQGAQALWKVENQNFISNRDDVLTW
;
A
#
# COMPACT_ATOMS: atom_id res chain seq x y z
N ASP A 1 -0.99 -8.47 6.23
CA ASP A 1 0.05 -9.49 5.99
C ASP A 1 1.30 -8.81 5.42
N MET A 2 2.35 -8.78 6.20
CA MET A 2 3.61 -8.09 5.90
C MET A 2 4.36 -8.68 4.70
N PHE A 3 4.07 -9.90 4.27
CA PHE A 3 4.70 -10.53 3.12
C PHE A 3 3.87 -10.37 1.84
N ILE A 4 2.55 -10.44 1.91
CA ILE A 4 1.70 -10.44 0.72
C ILE A 4 1.40 -9.04 0.22
N GLY A 5 1.12 -8.08 1.09
CA GLY A 5 0.62 -6.79 0.62
C GLY A 5 0.84 -5.58 1.52
N ASP A 6 1.44 -5.76 2.72
CA ASP A 6 1.73 -4.66 3.63
C ASP A 6 3.22 -4.60 3.94
N ASP A 7 3.70 -3.47 4.42
CA ASP A 7 5.06 -3.19 4.92
C ASP A 7 6.20 -3.62 3.97
N PHE A 8 6.60 -4.90 3.99
CA PHE A 8 7.91 -5.31 3.50
C PHE A 8 7.91 -6.01 2.16
N TYR A 9 6.78 -6.62 1.79
CA TYR A 9 6.62 -7.29 0.49
C TYR A 9 5.29 -6.94 -0.14
N HIS A 10 5.27 -6.82 -1.47
CA HIS A 10 4.04 -6.73 -2.23
C HIS A 10 4.03 -7.86 -3.28
N ASN A 11 3.11 -8.81 -3.13
CA ASN A 11 3.01 -9.98 -4.01
C ASN A 11 4.34 -10.74 -4.19
N GLY A 12 5.10 -10.87 -3.10
CA GLY A 12 6.41 -11.52 -3.10
C GLY A 12 7.58 -10.64 -3.53
N ALA A 13 7.35 -9.41 -3.98
CA ALA A 13 8.41 -8.45 -4.29
C ALA A 13 8.87 -7.73 -3.01
N PHE A 14 10.14 -7.92 -2.66
CA PHE A 14 10.73 -7.24 -1.51
C PHE A 14 10.86 -5.74 -1.73
N ARG A 15 10.37 -4.96 -0.79
CA ARG A 15 10.41 -3.49 -0.82
C ARG A 15 11.72 -2.99 -0.20
N LEU A 16 12.81 -3.06 -0.97
CA LEU A 16 14.16 -2.79 -0.45
C LEU A 16 14.30 -1.46 0.28
N ALA A 17 13.93 -0.34 -0.34
CA ALA A 17 14.19 0.98 0.22
C ALA A 17 13.44 1.23 1.55
N PRO A 18 12.12 0.97 1.68
CA PRO A 18 11.45 1.10 2.97
C PRO A 18 11.97 0.10 4.00
N SER A 19 12.19 -1.16 3.64
CA SER A 19 12.63 -2.21 4.57
C SER A 19 14.04 -1.94 5.14
N PHE A 20 14.97 -1.51 4.30
CA PHE A 20 16.32 -1.11 4.73
C PHE A 20 16.27 0.11 5.66
N GLY A 21 15.54 1.15 5.22
CA GLY A 21 15.43 2.38 6.00
C GLY A 21 14.71 2.18 7.34
N TYR A 22 13.67 1.35 7.36
CA TYR A 22 12.91 1.06 8.57
C TYR A 22 13.71 0.23 9.58
N ALA A 23 14.34 -0.85 9.15
CA ALA A 23 15.21 -1.65 10.02
C ALA A 23 16.33 -0.78 10.63
N ALA A 24 16.99 0.06 9.82
CA ALA A 24 18.01 0.97 10.30
C ALA A 24 17.46 2.01 11.29
N LEU A 25 16.27 2.57 11.03
CA LEU A 25 15.63 3.57 11.89
C LEU A 25 15.27 2.99 13.27
N MET A 26 14.72 1.78 13.30
CA MET A 26 14.14 1.20 14.50
C MET A 26 15.14 0.46 15.38
N GLU A 27 16.20 -0.12 14.79
CA GLU A 27 17.03 -1.10 15.51
C GLU A 27 18.51 -0.68 15.64
N ARG A 28 18.98 0.30 14.84
CA ARG A 28 20.41 0.66 14.79
C ARG A 28 20.92 1.36 16.05
N SER A 29 20.04 2.03 16.78
CA SER A 29 20.39 2.69 18.04
C SER A 29 19.17 2.78 18.97
N LYS A 30 19.39 3.20 20.24
CA LYS A 30 18.29 3.45 21.20
C LYS A 30 17.42 4.63 20.79
N GLU A 31 17.94 5.54 19.99
CA GLU A 31 17.22 6.68 19.43
C GLU A 31 16.96 6.43 17.95
N ASN A 32 15.77 6.80 17.47
CA ASN A 32 15.36 6.57 16.10
C ASN A 32 15.98 7.61 15.16
N TYR A 33 17.14 7.30 14.60
CA TYR A 33 17.79 8.11 13.58
C TYR A 33 17.65 7.48 12.19
N PRO A 34 17.21 8.24 11.19
CA PRO A 34 17.22 7.78 9.80
C PRO A 34 18.63 7.36 9.37
N PHE A 35 18.70 6.39 8.47
CA PHE A 35 19.98 6.04 7.87
C PHE A 35 20.49 7.23 7.04
N ASP A 36 21.75 7.60 7.26
CA ASP A 36 22.38 8.68 6.52
C ASP A 36 22.97 8.15 5.20
N PHE A 37 22.33 8.52 4.09
CA PHE A 37 22.82 8.24 2.74
C PHE A 37 23.82 9.29 2.25
N GLY A 38 24.17 10.27 3.06
CA GLY A 38 25.00 11.41 2.66
C GLY A 38 24.33 12.25 1.57
N ASN A 39 25.12 12.69 0.60
CA ASN A 39 24.64 13.42 -0.58
C ASN A 39 24.41 12.53 -1.80
N GLU A 40 24.56 11.23 -1.66
CA GLU A 40 24.42 10.27 -2.74
C GLU A 40 22.96 10.16 -3.20
N ASP A 41 22.76 9.90 -4.50
CA ASP A 41 21.47 9.44 -4.99
C ASP A 41 21.19 8.06 -4.41
N VAL A 42 20.10 7.91 -3.69
CA VAL A 42 19.75 6.65 -3.03
C VAL A 42 19.60 5.49 -4.03
N TYR A 43 19.26 5.79 -5.28
CA TYR A 43 19.30 4.80 -6.35
C TYR A 43 20.72 4.24 -6.56
N ASP A 44 21.71 5.11 -6.66
CA ASP A 44 23.11 4.70 -6.84
C ASP A 44 23.64 4.01 -5.59
N PHE A 45 23.23 4.45 -4.40
CA PHE A 45 23.55 3.77 -3.15
C PHE A 45 23.12 2.29 -3.19
N TYR A 46 21.84 2.01 -3.52
CA TYR A 46 21.37 0.63 -3.57
C TYR A 46 21.96 -0.17 -4.73
N LEU A 47 22.23 0.47 -5.85
CA LEU A 47 22.93 -0.18 -6.97
C LEU A 47 24.35 -0.61 -6.56
N ASN A 48 25.10 0.27 -5.89
CA ASN A 48 26.45 0.02 -5.38
C ASN A 48 26.48 -0.93 -4.16
N LEU A 49 25.36 -1.09 -3.47
CA LEU A 49 25.23 -2.09 -2.42
C LEU A 49 25.46 -3.50 -3.00
N GLY A 50 24.92 -3.76 -4.19
CA GLY A 50 24.92 -5.06 -4.83
C GLY A 50 24.00 -6.05 -4.11
N PRO A 51 24.38 -7.33 -3.94
CA PRO A 51 23.56 -8.30 -3.22
C PRO A 51 23.14 -7.82 -1.82
N LEU A 52 21.89 -8.09 -1.43
CA LEU A 52 21.32 -7.61 -0.15
C LEU A 52 22.13 -8.08 1.08
N SER A 53 22.80 -9.24 1.00
CA SER A 53 23.71 -9.71 2.04
C SER A 53 24.87 -8.75 2.34
N ASN A 54 25.16 -7.83 1.43
CA ASN A 54 26.19 -6.81 1.65
C ASN A 54 25.74 -5.74 2.66
N ALA A 55 24.45 -5.57 2.91
CA ALA A 55 23.96 -4.67 3.94
C ALA A 55 24.54 -5.03 5.32
N ASN A 56 24.48 -6.32 5.69
CA ASN A 56 25.12 -6.79 6.93
C ASN A 56 26.63 -6.62 6.91
N LYS A 57 27.28 -6.89 5.78
CA LYS A 57 28.75 -6.79 5.70
C LYS A 57 29.26 -5.34 5.81
N LYS A 58 28.52 -4.37 5.27
CA LYS A 58 28.96 -2.98 5.12
C LYS A 58 28.36 -2.03 6.18
N TYR A 59 27.13 -2.28 6.63
CA TYR A 59 26.37 -1.29 7.38
C TYR A 59 25.71 -1.79 8.66
N PHE A 60 25.24 -3.03 8.72
CA PHE A 60 24.42 -3.55 9.81
C PHE A 60 25.15 -4.58 10.69
N PHE A 61 26.24 -5.17 10.20
CA PHE A 61 27.14 -6.08 10.91
C PHE A 61 26.43 -7.29 11.57
N GLY A 62 25.20 -7.59 11.13
CA GLY A 62 24.38 -8.66 11.70
C GLY A 62 23.58 -8.24 12.95
N ASP A 63 23.65 -6.95 13.35
CA ASP A 63 23.06 -6.46 14.60
C ASP A 63 21.57 -6.11 14.51
N LEU A 64 20.98 -6.11 13.29
CA LEU A 64 19.57 -5.76 13.09
C LEU A 64 18.72 -7.03 12.92
N PRO A 65 17.95 -7.45 13.93
CA PRO A 65 17.11 -8.66 13.88
C PRO A 65 16.13 -8.63 12.73
N THR A 66 15.39 -7.53 12.54
CA THR A 66 14.41 -7.41 11.44
C THR A 66 15.04 -7.55 10.06
N TRP A 67 16.23 -6.96 9.85
CA TRP A 67 16.95 -7.16 8.58
C TRP A 67 17.39 -8.61 8.38
N ASN A 68 17.86 -9.25 9.45
CA ASN A 68 18.25 -10.67 9.40
C ASN A 68 17.06 -11.56 9.08
N ASP A 69 15.88 -11.27 9.64
CA ASP A 69 14.64 -11.98 9.34
C ASP A 69 14.28 -11.85 7.84
N PHE A 70 14.40 -10.68 7.25
CA PHE A 70 14.17 -10.50 5.81
C PHE A 70 15.09 -11.36 4.95
N MET A 71 16.36 -11.46 5.35
CA MET A 71 17.35 -12.25 4.60
C MET A 71 17.16 -13.76 4.78
N ASN A 72 16.73 -14.18 5.95
CA ASN A 72 16.52 -15.60 6.27
C ASN A 72 15.18 -16.14 5.75
N HIS A 73 14.16 -15.26 5.64
CA HIS A 73 12.78 -15.60 5.28
C HIS A 73 12.34 -14.88 4.01
N SER A 74 13.07 -15.10 2.92
CA SER A 74 12.79 -14.47 1.62
C SER A 74 11.61 -15.06 0.86
N ASN A 75 11.00 -16.12 1.38
CA ASN A 75 9.80 -16.77 0.85
C ASN A 75 8.67 -16.71 1.88
N TYR A 76 7.43 -16.90 1.42
CA TYR A 76 6.26 -16.98 2.30
C TYR A 76 6.24 -18.33 3.05
N ASP A 77 7.10 -18.43 4.07
CA ASP A 77 7.26 -19.58 4.93
C ASP A 77 6.46 -19.45 6.25
N GLU A 78 6.66 -20.38 7.18
CA GLU A 78 5.94 -20.39 8.46
C GLU A 78 6.22 -19.14 9.31
N PHE A 79 7.41 -18.54 9.20
CA PHE A 79 7.74 -17.30 9.89
C PHE A 79 6.75 -16.16 9.57
N TRP A 80 6.40 -15.98 8.29
CA TRP A 80 5.44 -14.97 7.86
C TRP A 80 4.00 -15.36 8.16
N LYS A 81 3.66 -16.64 7.98
CA LYS A 81 2.32 -17.15 8.24
C LYS A 81 1.94 -17.02 9.71
N GLU A 82 2.83 -17.32 10.64
CA GLU A 82 2.59 -17.15 12.07
C GLU A 82 2.33 -15.70 12.48
N LYS A 83 2.88 -14.74 11.74
CA LYS A 83 2.71 -13.30 11.96
C LYS A 83 1.45 -12.74 11.28
N GLU A 84 0.75 -13.52 10.49
CA GLU A 84 -0.47 -13.08 9.83
C GLU A 84 -1.62 -12.95 10.83
N VAL A 85 -2.06 -11.71 11.08
CA VAL A 85 -3.11 -11.39 12.05
C VAL A 85 -4.45 -12.03 11.68
N THR A 86 -4.77 -12.12 10.39
CA THR A 86 -6.09 -12.53 9.92
C THR A 86 -6.47 -13.96 10.30
N GLN A 87 -5.51 -14.85 10.53
CA GLN A 87 -5.78 -16.21 11.01
C GLN A 87 -6.37 -16.27 12.42
N TYR A 88 -6.14 -15.22 13.22
CA TYR A 88 -6.62 -15.12 14.61
C TYR A 88 -7.97 -14.42 14.74
N LEU A 89 -8.42 -13.76 13.68
CA LEU A 89 -9.68 -13.02 13.65
C LEU A 89 -10.86 -13.98 13.38
N LYS A 90 -11.36 -14.62 14.43
CA LYS A 90 -12.41 -15.65 14.32
C LYS A 90 -13.79 -15.11 14.69
N ASN A 91 -13.87 -14.34 15.78
CA ASN A 91 -15.10 -13.76 16.28
C ASN A 91 -14.90 -12.27 16.48
N ILE A 92 -15.99 -11.51 16.35
CA ILE A 92 -16.03 -10.11 16.67
C ILE A 92 -17.05 -9.88 17.80
N ASP A 93 -16.56 -9.38 18.92
CA ASP A 93 -17.35 -9.02 20.12
C ASP A 93 -17.07 -7.58 20.57
N VAL A 94 -16.21 -6.88 19.84
CA VAL A 94 -15.87 -5.47 20.04
C VAL A 94 -16.01 -4.72 18.71
N ALA A 95 -16.48 -3.48 18.80
CA ALA A 95 -16.63 -2.66 17.59
C ALA A 95 -15.30 -2.40 16.91
N ALA A 96 -15.24 -2.62 15.60
CA ALA A 96 -14.05 -2.43 14.76
C ALA A 96 -14.29 -1.39 13.66
N LEU A 97 -13.41 -0.40 13.58
CA LEU A 97 -13.39 0.58 12.49
C LEU A 97 -12.10 0.41 11.71
N ASN A 98 -12.19 -0.26 10.57
CA ASN A 98 -11.06 -0.48 9.68
C ASN A 98 -10.88 0.75 8.78
N VAL A 99 -9.70 1.34 8.78
CA VAL A 99 -9.43 2.59 8.05
C VAL A 99 -8.28 2.39 7.09
N ALA A 100 -8.49 2.68 5.81
CA ALA A 100 -7.48 2.55 4.76
C ALA A 100 -7.38 3.80 3.89
N GLY A 101 -6.24 3.97 3.24
CA GLY A 101 -6.00 5.01 2.24
C GLY A 101 -5.79 4.41 0.85
N TRP A 102 -6.50 4.90 -0.19
CA TRP A 102 -6.35 4.42 -1.57
C TRP A 102 -4.91 4.48 -2.10
N TRP A 103 -4.12 5.41 -1.60
CA TRP A 103 -2.70 5.58 -1.96
C TRP A 103 -1.76 5.22 -0.80
N ASP A 104 -2.21 4.40 0.13
CA ASP A 104 -1.31 3.84 1.12
C ASP A 104 -0.36 2.84 0.43
N ALA A 105 0.94 3.16 0.52
CA ALA A 105 1.98 2.33 -0.07
C ALA A 105 2.43 1.22 0.88
N GLU A 106 1.98 1.29 2.11
CA GLU A 106 2.46 0.48 3.22
C GLU A 106 1.39 -0.51 3.66
N ASP A 107 0.21 -0.02 4.09
CA ASP A 107 -0.80 -0.81 4.78
C ASP A 107 -2.18 -0.75 4.10
N PHE A 108 -2.27 -1.06 2.83
CA PHE A 108 -3.57 -1.10 2.15
C PHE A 108 -4.22 -2.49 2.19
N TYR A 109 -3.43 -3.54 2.05
CA TYR A 109 -3.94 -4.92 2.04
C TYR A 109 -4.51 -5.33 3.40
N GLY A 110 -3.80 -5.01 4.49
CA GLY A 110 -4.16 -5.39 5.85
C GLY A 110 -5.54 -4.93 6.28
N PRO A 111 -5.87 -3.62 6.27
CA PRO A 111 -7.19 -3.13 6.67
C PRO A 111 -8.34 -3.74 5.87
N MET A 112 -8.14 -3.97 4.56
CA MET A 112 -9.13 -4.61 3.71
C MET A 112 -9.36 -6.08 4.09
N LYS A 113 -8.29 -6.81 4.38
CA LYS A 113 -8.36 -8.22 4.78
C LYS A 113 -8.88 -8.41 6.20
N ILE A 114 -8.54 -7.52 7.11
CA ILE A 114 -9.09 -7.52 8.47
C ILE A 114 -10.61 -7.31 8.41
N TYR A 115 -11.06 -6.28 7.69
CA TYR A 115 -12.47 -6.04 7.47
C TYR A 115 -13.18 -7.28 6.87
N GLU A 116 -12.68 -7.79 5.75
CA GLU A 116 -13.26 -8.98 5.08
C GLU A 116 -13.35 -10.19 6.03
N LYS A 117 -12.33 -10.38 6.88
CA LYS A 117 -12.29 -11.53 7.78
C LYS A 117 -13.27 -11.41 8.94
N LEU A 118 -13.35 -10.23 9.53
CA LEU A 118 -14.30 -9.93 10.64
C LEU A 118 -15.73 -9.97 10.12
N GLU A 119 -16.00 -9.42 8.94
CA GLU A 119 -17.32 -9.33 8.34
C GLU A 119 -18.02 -10.69 8.21
N LYS A 120 -17.26 -11.75 7.91
CA LYS A 120 -17.82 -13.11 7.80
C LYS A 120 -18.53 -13.62 9.06
N ASN A 121 -18.18 -13.06 10.20
CA ASN A 121 -18.70 -13.48 11.51
C ASN A 121 -19.41 -12.35 12.25
N ASP A 122 -19.55 -11.17 11.64
CA ASP A 122 -20.22 -10.02 12.25
C ASP A 122 -21.74 -10.12 12.09
N GLN A 123 -22.40 -10.73 13.08
CA GLN A 123 -23.85 -10.77 13.16
C GLN A 123 -24.47 -9.51 13.82
N SER A 124 -23.65 -8.69 14.43
CA SER A 124 -24.08 -7.54 15.23
C SER A 124 -23.95 -6.20 14.48
N GLY A 125 -23.34 -6.18 13.30
CA GLY A 125 -23.11 -4.96 12.52
C GLY A 125 -22.18 -3.97 13.23
N ILE A 126 -21.11 -4.48 13.87
CA ILE A 126 -20.15 -3.68 14.65
C ILE A 126 -18.78 -3.55 13.99
N ASN A 127 -18.62 -4.19 12.84
CA ASN A 127 -17.45 -4.09 11.99
C ASN A 127 -17.72 -3.11 10.85
N SER A 128 -16.87 -2.12 10.65
CA SER A 128 -17.07 -1.09 9.62
C SER A 128 -15.79 -0.80 8.87
N LEU A 129 -15.92 -0.38 7.61
CA LEU A 129 -14.82 0.00 6.73
C LEU A 129 -14.89 1.47 6.34
N VAL A 130 -13.74 2.13 6.38
CA VAL A 130 -13.57 3.48 5.80
C VAL A 130 -12.38 3.50 4.89
N VAL A 131 -12.57 3.90 3.63
CA VAL A 131 -11.47 4.07 2.67
C VAL A 131 -11.47 5.49 2.12
N GLY A 132 -10.43 6.24 2.40
CA GLY A 132 -10.31 7.63 1.95
C GLY A 132 -9.18 7.85 0.95
N PRO A 133 -9.09 9.06 0.35
CA PRO A 133 -8.10 9.37 -0.66
C PRO A 133 -6.75 9.75 -0.03
N TRP A 134 -6.22 8.87 0.80
CA TRP A 134 -5.05 9.18 1.63
C TRP A 134 -3.85 8.30 1.28
N ARG A 135 -2.68 8.83 1.60
CA ARG A 135 -1.47 8.05 1.81
C ARG A 135 -1.43 7.55 3.26
N HIS A 136 -0.41 6.79 3.61
CA HIS A 136 -0.19 6.26 4.96
C HIS A 136 -0.36 7.34 6.05
N GLY A 137 -1.26 7.08 7.01
CA GLY A 137 -1.57 8.00 8.11
C GLY A 137 -2.27 9.31 7.71
N GLY A 138 -2.63 9.49 6.43
CA GLY A 138 -3.24 10.73 5.94
C GLY A 138 -4.59 11.09 6.56
N TRP A 139 -5.35 10.10 7.02
CA TRP A 139 -6.61 10.31 7.73
C TRP A 139 -6.46 11.05 9.06
N ALA A 140 -5.33 10.86 9.75
CA ALA A 140 -5.07 11.44 11.06
C ALA A 140 -4.57 12.89 11.03
N ARG A 141 -4.13 13.40 9.86
CA ARG A 141 -3.39 14.66 9.75
C ARG A 141 -3.95 15.56 8.64
N GLY A 142 -3.64 16.86 8.74
CA GLY A 142 -3.91 17.85 7.70
C GLY A 142 -5.38 17.95 7.30
N LYS A 143 -5.61 18.46 6.11
CA LYS A 143 -6.94 18.63 5.52
C LYS A 143 -7.38 17.42 4.69
N GLY A 144 -6.46 16.79 3.97
CA GLY A 144 -6.75 15.72 3.02
C GLY A 144 -7.49 16.23 1.78
N ASP A 145 -7.22 17.45 1.37
CA ASP A 145 -7.82 18.13 0.20
C ASP A 145 -7.09 17.79 -1.10
N SER A 146 -5.88 17.28 -0.99
CA SER A 146 -5.05 16.89 -2.13
C SER A 146 -4.01 15.83 -1.76
N LEU A 147 -3.47 15.15 -2.76
CA LEU A 147 -2.32 14.29 -2.66
C LEU A 147 -1.41 14.52 -3.89
N GLY A 148 -0.26 15.16 -3.68
CA GLY A 148 0.57 15.62 -4.77
C GLY A 148 -0.18 16.60 -5.67
N ALA A 149 -0.24 16.32 -6.98
CA ALA A 149 -0.97 17.11 -7.95
C ALA A 149 -2.47 16.81 -8.03
N ILE A 150 -2.95 15.79 -7.30
CA ILE A 150 -4.36 15.37 -7.35
C ILE A 150 -5.15 16.14 -6.29
N GLY A 151 -6.10 16.98 -6.72
CA GLY A 151 -7.05 17.67 -5.85
C GLY A 151 -8.33 16.84 -5.68
N PHE A 152 -8.88 16.83 -4.45
CA PHE A 152 -10.09 16.07 -4.13
C PHE A 152 -11.35 16.95 -3.97
N GLY A 153 -11.20 18.26 -4.09
CA GLY A 153 -12.32 19.20 -4.00
C GLY A 153 -12.98 19.32 -2.62
N SER A 154 -12.46 18.58 -1.62
CA SER A 154 -12.99 18.58 -0.25
C SER A 154 -11.91 18.22 0.76
N ASN A 155 -12.11 18.63 2.02
CA ASN A 155 -11.19 18.33 3.13
C ASN A 155 -11.46 16.91 3.68
N SER A 156 -11.08 15.86 2.94
CA SER A 156 -11.44 14.47 3.21
C SER A 156 -11.01 13.97 4.59
N SER A 157 -9.83 14.36 5.08
CA SER A 157 -9.33 13.95 6.39
C SER A 157 -10.05 14.67 7.54
N ILE A 158 -10.39 15.95 7.36
CA ILE A 158 -11.22 16.69 8.33
C ILE A 158 -12.62 16.08 8.38
N TYR A 159 -13.21 15.81 7.20
CA TYR A 159 -14.52 15.16 7.12
C TYR A 159 -14.53 13.84 7.87
N TYR A 160 -13.57 12.96 7.61
CA TYR A 160 -13.43 11.67 8.30
C TYR A 160 -13.39 11.84 9.81
N ARG A 161 -12.44 12.64 10.32
CA ARG A 161 -12.27 12.81 11.77
C ARG A 161 -13.52 13.39 12.45
N LYS A 162 -14.19 14.36 11.80
CA LYS A 162 -15.34 15.05 12.37
C LYS A 162 -16.65 14.27 12.23
N ASN A 163 -16.88 13.64 11.08
CA ASN A 163 -18.19 13.11 10.73
C ASN A 163 -18.26 11.57 10.81
N ILE A 164 -17.12 10.90 10.88
CA ILE A 164 -17.05 9.44 10.95
C ILE A 164 -16.38 9.02 12.28
N GLN A 165 -15.10 9.32 12.46
CA GLN A 165 -14.30 8.83 13.57
C GLN A 165 -14.83 9.31 14.93
N ALA A 166 -15.02 10.61 15.10
CA ALA A 166 -15.46 11.15 16.38
C ALA A 166 -16.88 10.70 16.79
N PRO A 167 -17.89 10.66 15.90
CA PRO A 167 -19.19 10.07 16.19
C PRO A 167 -19.12 8.57 16.52
N TRP A 168 -18.31 7.80 15.77
CA TRP A 168 -18.12 6.38 16.00
C TRP A 168 -17.60 6.10 17.43
N PHE A 169 -16.55 6.78 17.85
CA PHE A 169 -16.05 6.67 19.22
C PHE A 169 -17.04 7.18 20.26
N ALA A 170 -17.81 8.23 19.95
CA ALA A 170 -18.82 8.74 20.87
C ALA A 170 -19.96 7.73 21.06
N HIS A 171 -20.31 6.97 20.03
CA HIS A 171 -21.29 5.90 20.15
C HIS A 171 -20.78 4.77 21.04
N TYR A 172 -19.69 4.13 20.65
CA TYR A 172 -19.21 2.92 21.33
C TYR A 172 -18.61 3.17 22.71
N LEU A 173 -17.97 4.32 22.95
CA LEU A 173 -17.32 4.61 24.22
C LEU A 173 -18.16 5.46 25.19
N LYS A 174 -19.17 6.18 24.67
CA LYS A 174 -19.99 7.10 25.50
C LYS A 174 -21.48 6.84 25.40
N GLY A 175 -21.90 5.78 24.70
CA GLY A 175 -23.32 5.42 24.55
C GLY A 175 -24.16 6.49 23.84
N ARG A 176 -23.53 7.39 23.04
CA ARG A 176 -24.28 8.41 22.31
C ARG A 176 -25.01 7.79 21.12
N ASN A 177 -26.28 8.12 20.95
CA ASN A 177 -27.00 7.75 19.75
C ASN A 177 -26.39 8.50 18.55
N ILE A 178 -25.94 7.76 17.56
CA ILE A 178 -25.57 8.28 16.26
C ILE A 178 -26.54 7.73 15.22
N THR A 179 -26.92 8.56 14.27
CA THR A 179 -27.58 8.08 13.06
C THR A 179 -26.63 7.11 12.36
N THR A 180 -27.09 5.90 12.12
CA THR A 180 -26.45 4.71 11.54
C THR A 180 -25.07 4.92 10.93
N HIS A 181 -24.06 4.21 11.44
CA HIS A 181 -22.82 4.00 10.69
C HIS A 181 -23.12 3.09 9.51
N PRO A 182 -22.80 3.51 8.29
CA PRO A 182 -22.86 2.60 7.14
C PRO A 182 -21.79 1.52 7.31
N GLU A 183 -22.07 0.34 6.80
CA GLU A 183 -21.15 -0.79 6.77
C GLU A 183 -19.80 -0.41 6.15
N ALA A 184 -19.84 0.27 5.01
CA ALA A 184 -18.64 0.83 4.39
C ALA A 184 -18.85 2.29 3.96
N HIS A 185 -17.87 3.15 4.25
CA HIS A 185 -17.85 4.54 3.85
C HIS A 185 -16.61 4.81 3.01
N VAL A 186 -16.80 4.99 1.72
CA VAL A 186 -15.70 4.98 0.73
C VAL A 186 -15.66 6.27 -0.06
N PHE A 187 -14.50 6.87 -0.17
CA PHE A 187 -14.27 8.01 -1.05
C PHE A 187 -14.04 7.52 -2.49
N VAL A 188 -14.96 7.84 -3.38
CA VAL A 188 -14.89 7.47 -4.80
C VAL A 188 -14.06 8.52 -5.53
N THR A 189 -12.85 8.11 -5.92
CA THR A 189 -11.92 8.96 -6.68
C THR A 189 -12.44 9.22 -8.09
N GLY A 190 -12.13 10.38 -8.65
CA GLY A 190 -12.70 10.83 -9.91
C GLY A 190 -14.03 11.54 -9.73
N LEU A 191 -14.98 10.94 -9.01
CA LEU A 191 -16.18 11.65 -8.55
C LEU A 191 -15.89 12.59 -7.37
N ASN A 192 -14.82 12.32 -6.62
CA ASN A 192 -14.38 13.04 -5.44
C ASN A 192 -15.49 13.21 -4.38
N GLN A 193 -16.19 12.12 -4.11
CA GLN A 193 -17.32 12.09 -3.19
C GLN A 193 -17.26 10.87 -2.27
N TRP A 194 -17.70 11.07 -1.04
CA TRP A 194 -17.96 9.98 -0.11
C TRP A 194 -19.26 9.26 -0.48
N LYS A 195 -19.20 7.93 -0.52
CA LYS A 195 -20.37 7.07 -0.67
C LYS A 195 -20.46 6.07 0.45
N SER A 196 -21.67 5.77 0.87
CA SER A 196 -22.00 4.75 1.86
C SER A 196 -22.52 3.52 1.17
N TYR A 197 -22.10 2.35 1.64
CA TYR A 197 -22.52 1.05 1.13
C TYR A 197 -22.93 0.16 2.30
N ASN A 198 -23.88 -0.73 2.04
CA ASN A 198 -24.37 -1.73 3.00
C ASN A 198 -23.52 -3.01 3.02
N ALA A 199 -22.53 -3.10 2.14
CA ALA A 199 -21.54 -4.17 2.07
C ALA A 199 -20.34 -3.71 1.23
N TRP A 200 -19.17 -4.25 1.49
CA TRP A 200 -18.00 -4.00 0.68
C TRP A 200 -17.26 -5.31 0.32
N PRO A 201 -16.92 -5.54 -0.96
CA PRO A 201 -17.31 -4.71 -2.12
C PRO A 201 -18.83 -4.74 -2.38
N PRO A 202 -19.41 -3.71 -3.00
CA PRO A 202 -20.86 -3.64 -3.28
C PRO A 202 -21.23 -4.54 -4.47
N ILE A 203 -21.20 -5.84 -4.27
CA ILE A 203 -21.33 -6.86 -5.33
C ILE A 203 -22.63 -6.68 -6.14
N ASN A 204 -23.72 -6.32 -5.49
CA ASN A 204 -25.01 -6.12 -6.15
C ASN A 204 -25.07 -4.86 -7.03
N GLU A 205 -24.11 -3.95 -6.87
CA GLU A 205 -24.00 -2.71 -7.63
C GLU A 205 -22.85 -2.74 -8.65
N THR A 206 -22.15 -3.88 -8.75
CA THR A 206 -20.97 -4.03 -9.60
C THR A 206 -21.18 -5.07 -10.69
N LYS A 207 -20.54 -4.83 -11.84
CA LYS A 207 -20.49 -5.78 -12.95
C LYS A 207 -19.03 -6.11 -13.25
N SER A 208 -18.69 -7.39 -13.18
CA SER A 208 -17.38 -7.86 -13.61
C SER A 208 -17.22 -7.70 -15.12
N THR A 209 -16.13 -7.03 -15.53
CA THR A 209 -15.79 -6.84 -16.94
C THR A 209 -14.36 -7.32 -17.15
N LYS A 210 -14.15 -8.19 -18.15
CA LYS A 210 -12.82 -8.66 -18.53
C LYS A 210 -12.15 -7.67 -19.46
N PHE A 211 -10.90 -7.36 -19.18
CA PHE A 211 -10.00 -6.64 -20.08
C PHE A 211 -8.86 -7.56 -20.49
N TYR A 212 -8.55 -7.56 -21.77
CA TYR A 212 -7.51 -8.40 -22.35
C TYR A 212 -6.32 -7.54 -22.77
N PHE A 213 -5.15 -7.92 -22.34
CA PHE A 213 -3.90 -7.37 -22.90
C PHE A 213 -3.71 -7.93 -24.29
N ILE A 214 -3.68 -7.06 -25.27
CA ILE A 214 -3.51 -7.45 -26.67
C ILE A 214 -2.22 -6.87 -27.24
N SER A 215 -1.86 -7.28 -28.47
CA SER A 215 -0.64 -6.84 -29.14
C SER A 215 -0.53 -5.32 -29.21
N TYR A 216 0.68 -4.80 -29.34
CA TYR A 216 0.99 -3.38 -29.49
C TYR A 216 0.63 -2.49 -28.28
N GLY A 217 0.58 -3.06 -27.07
CA GLY A 217 0.38 -2.27 -25.86
C GLY A 217 -1.03 -1.68 -25.73
N THR A 218 -2.05 -2.39 -26.20
CA THR A 218 -3.43 -1.96 -26.10
C THR A 218 -4.27 -2.89 -25.20
N ILE A 219 -5.35 -2.36 -24.64
CA ILE A 219 -6.31 -3.12 -23.83
C ILE A 219 -7.64 -3.18 -24.59
N SER A 220 -8.27 -4.35 -24.60
CA SER A 220 -9.58 -4.57 -25.25
C SER A 220 -10.54 -5.27 -24.27
N ASN A 221 -11.84 -4.99 -24.41
CA ASN A 221 -12.91 -5.75 -23.72
C ASN A 221 -13.34 -7.01 -24.50
N THR A 222 -12.80 -7.22 -25.69
CA THR A 222 -13.05 -8.41 -26.50
C THR A 222 -11.75 -9.20 -26.68
N PRO A 223 -11.76 -10.55 -26.51
CA PRO A 223 -10.58 -11.37 -26.80
C PRO A 223 -10.23 -11.31 -28.28
N THR A 224 -8.94 -11.25 -28.57
CA THR A 224 -8.48 -11.39 -29.95
C THR A 224 -8.47 -12.87 -30.34
N ASN A 225 -9.15 -13.21 -31.42
CA ASN A 225 -9.16 -14.57 -31.99
C ASN A 225 -7.89 -14.88 -32.82
N SER A 226 -6.79 -14.16 -32.61
CA SER A 226 -5.59 -14.36 -33.41
C SER A 226 -4.83 -15.63 -33.02
N ASN A 227 -4.96 -16.67 -33.81
CA ASN A 227 -3.96 -17.75 -33.89
C ASN A 227 -2.62 -17.27 -34.49
N ALA A 228 -2.56 -16.05 -34.96
CA ALA A 228 -1.42 -15.39 -35.59
C ALA A 228 -1.02 -14.17 -34.74
N GLY A 229 -0.02 -14.32 -33.90
CA GLY A 229 0.54 -13.21 -33.10
C GLY A 229 1.34 -13.73 -31.92
N GLU A 230 2.20 -12.88 -31.41
CA GLU A 230 2.93 -13.14 -30.16
C GLU A 230 1.95 -13.32 -29.00
N LYS A 231 2.03 -14.49 -28.35
CA LYS A 231 1.19 -14.83 -27.18
C LYS A 231 1.72 -14.20 -25.89
N PHE A 232 2.88 -13.61 -25.91
CA PHE A 232 3.55 -12.98 -24.77
C PHE A 232 4.47 -11.87 -25.26
N ARG A 233 4.79 -10.97 -24.36
CA ARG A 233 5.86 -9.97 -24.52
C ARG A 233 6.95 -10.27 -23.50
N THR A 234 8.19 -10.02 -23.88
CA THR A 234 9.37 -10.23 -23.04
C THR A 234 10.13 -8.92 -22.84
N TYR A 235 10.78 -8.81 -21.72
CA TYR A 235 11.78 -7.79 -21.45
C TYR A 235 12.94 -8.39 -20.66
N ILE A 236 14.07 -7.70 -20.65
CA ILE A 236 15.24 -8.07 -19.86
C ILE A 236 15.27 -7.14 -18.64
N SER A 237 15.18 -7.71 -17.44
CA SER A 237 15.41 -6.97 -16.21
C SER A 237 16.93 -6.93 -15.94
N ASP A 238 17.55 -5.78 -16.17
CA ASP A 238 18.98 -5.59 -15.94
C ASP A 238 19.23 -5.13 -14.49
N PRO A 239 19.87 -5.93 -13.64
CA PRO A 239 20.17 -5.55 -12.26
C PRO A 239 21.17 -4.38 -12.15
N ASN A 240 21.89 -4.04 -13.21
CA ASN A 240 22.79 -2.88 -13.25
C ASN A 240 22.08 -1.58 -13.68
N ASN A 241 20.83 -1.69 -14.16
CA ASN A 241 20.05 -0.54 -14.59
C ASN A 241 18.57 -0.71 -14.22
N PRO A 242 18.23 -0.94 -12.92
CA PRO A 242 16.86 -1.17 -12.48
C PRO A 242 15.97 0.04 -12.77
N VAL A 243 14.68 -0.22 -12.97
CA VAL A 243 13.70 0.85 -13.23
C VAL A 243 13.54 1.70 -11.95
N PRO A 244 13.77 3.02 -11.99
CA PRO A 244 13.58 3.88 -10.84
C PRO A 244 12.07 4.07 -10.58
N TYR A 245 11.65 4.06 -9.31
CA TYR A 245 10.24 4.25 -8.92
C TYR A 245 9.81 5.73 -8.93
N THR A 246 10.76 6.66 -8.94
CA THR A 246 10.56 8.10 -9.05
C THR A 246 11.72 8.74 -9.81
N LYS A 247 11.56 10.00 -10.20
CA LYS A 247 12.62 10.74 -10.91
C LYS A 247 13.87 10.89 -10.01
N ARG A 248 15.01 10.71 -10.62
CA ARG A 248 16.32 10.90 -9.99
C ARG A 248 16.75 12.39 -9.96
N PRO A 249 17.57 12.83 -9.01
CA PRO A 249 18.18 12.08 -7.89
C PRO A 249 17.17 11.79 -6.77
N ILE A 250 17.27 10.61 -6.17
CA ILE A 250 16.42 10.18 -5.05
C ILE A 250 17.12 10.50 -3.73
N LYS A 251 16.48 11.29 -2.87
CA LYS A 251 17.08 11.78 -1.61
C LYS A 251 16.77 10.91 -0.38
N GLY A 252 15.89 9.93 -0.53
CA GLY A 252 15.47 9.02 0.52
C GLY A 252 13.99 8.72 0.45
N PHE A 253 13.59 7.56 0.95
CA PHE A 253 12.24 7.06 0.78
C PHE A 253 11.17 7.94 1.46
N TRP A 254 11.48 8.52 2.63
CA TRP A 254 10.53 9.25 3.45
C TRP A 254 10.52 10.76 3.23
N GLN A 255 11.31 11.29 2.30
CA GLN A 255 11.54 12.73 2.19
C GLN A 255 10.83 13.36 0.99
N GLY A 256 10.19 14.51 1.25
CA GLY A 256 9.69 15.43 0.22
C GLY A 256 8.71 14.84 -0.78
N ALA A 257 8.87 15.22 -2.03
CA ALA A 257 8.04 14.76 -3.15
C ALA A 257 8.11 13.25 -3.37
N GLN A 258 9.19 12.62 -2.99
CA GLN A 258 9.40 11.18 -3.18
C GLN A 258 8.47 10.32 -2.31
N ALA A 259 7.91 10.86 -1.24
CA ALA A 259 6.83 10.20 -0.51
C ALA A 259 5.50 10.14 -1.29
N LEU A 260 5.42 10.83 -2.43
CA LEU A 260 4.24 10.94 -3.29
C LEU A 260 4.38 10.19 -4.62
N TRP A 261 5.38 9.34 -4.76
CA TRP A 261 5.69 8.62 -6.00
C TRP A 261 4.48 7.87 -6.60
N LYS A 262 3.55 7.41 -5.78
CA LYS A 262 2.34 6.71 -6.24
C LYS A 262 1.36 7.59 -7.03
N VAL A 263 1.46 8.90 -6.90
CA VAL A 263 0.61 9.87 -7.61
C VAL A 263 1.39 10.68 -8.65
N GLU A 264 2.66 10.35 -8.86
CA GLU A 264 3.47 10.99 -9.88
C GLU A 264 3.20 10.39 -11.26
N ASN A 265 3.36 11.23 -12.28
CA ASN A 265 3.29 10.80 -13.67
C ASN A 265 4.50 9.89 -14.00
N GLN A 266 4.22 8.64 -14.35
CA GLN A 266 5.23 7.62 -14.67
C GLN A 266 5.72 7.66 -16.13
N ASN A 267 5.36 8.66 -16.92
CA ASN A 267 5.80 8.78 -18.32
C ASN A 267 7.32 8.83 -18.49
N PHE A 268 8.08 9.19 -17.44
CA PHE A 268 9.54 9.24 -17.49
C PHE A 268 10.20 7.87 -17.68
N ILE A 269 9.47 6.79 -17.45
CA ILE A 269 9.96 5.40 -17.66
C ILE A 269 9.22 4.65 -18.76
N SER A 270 8.15 5.22 -19.33
CA SER A 270 7.27 4.51 -20.28
C SER A 270 7.96 4.09 -21.59
N ASN A 271 9.06 4.75 -21.94
CA ASN A 271 9.83 4.45 -23.16
C ASN A 271 11.02 3.51 -22.95
N ARG A 272 11.15 2.94 -21.75
CA ARG A 272 12.20 1.95 -21.47
C ARG A 272 11.82 0.60 -22.06
N ASP A 273 12.81 -0.12 -22.61
CA ASP A 273 12.61 -1.46 -23.18
C ASP A 273 12.27 -2.52 -22.11
N ASP A 274 12.58 -2.24 -20.84
CA ASP A 274 12.29 -3.09 -19.69
C ASP A 274 11.00 -2.71 -18.94
N VAL A 275 10.17 -1.83 -19.53
CA VAL A 275 8.86 -1.44 -19.03
C VAL A 275 7.78 -1.77 -20.05
N LEU A 276 6.86 -2.66 -19.69
CA LEU A 276 5.73 -3.00 -20.55
C LEU A 276 4.51 -2.14 -20.19
N THR A 277 3.93 -1.51 -21.21
CA THR A 277 2.73 -0.68 -21.09
C THR A 277 1.61 -1.19 -22.01
N TRP A 278 0.34 -1.03 -21.56
CA TRP A 278 -0.88 -1.34 -22.28
C TRP A 278 -1.90 -0.21 -22.16
#